data_cffaa22ac613e99690d6d5d1286a9c4f
#
_entry.id   cffaa22ac613e99690d6d5d1286a9c4f
#
_cell.length_a   1.000
_cell.length_b   1.000
_cell.length_c   1.000
_cell.angle_alpha   90.00
_cell.angle_beta   90.00
_cell.angle_gamma   90.00
#
_symmetry.space_group_name_H-M   'P 1'
#
loop_
_entity.id
_entity.type
_entity.pdbx_description
1 polymer ?
#
loop_
_entity_poly.entity_id
_entity_poly.type
_entity_poly.pdbx_seq_one_letter_code
_entity_poly.pdbx_strand_id
1 'polypeptide(L)'
;MPLTLSSRAKVNIGLKITGRRDDGYHTIKTIFQEISLADEIILDEVPEDCTFTCSEPVLPVDHTNLCVKAYNALKKAVPELGGVSIHLEKRIPVAGGLGGGSSNAATVLNGVNDLFGLELNDGLLRKMAVELGADVPFFLKGGTQLAAGIGDQLTPISLPAMKSVLLICPAVEISTVWAYEEVKNFLSGGFGTGNFAAPIEKQLSWESLGKFFENDFESLVFRTYPEIGDLKKRLLNAGAEFASLSGSGSTVFGIFEDNNVAEKTQEQFSAFQTFITHPITQ
;
A
#
# COMPACT_ATOMS: atom_id res chain seq x y z
N MET A 1 27.51 -4.39 10.97
CA MET A 1 26.41 -5.10 11.70
C MET A 1 25.18 -5.03 10.81
N PRO A 2 24.40 -6.09 10.68
CA PRO A 2 23.19 -6.08 9.89
C PRO A 2 22.24 -4.95 10.29
N LEU A 3 21.64 -4.29 9.30
CA LEU A 3 20.63 -3.26 9.47
C LEU A 3 19.24 -3.89 9.34
N THR A 4 18.44 -3.84 10.42
CA THR A 4 17.06 -4.38 10.41
C THR A 4 16.05 -3.25 10.29
N LEU A 5 15.16 -3.34 9.30
CA LEU A 5 14.22 -2.29 8.93
C LEU A 5 12.79 -2.83 8.84
N SER A 6 11.83 -2.03 9.30
CA SER A 6 10.40 -2.32 9.13
C SER A 6 9.90 -1.76 7.80
N SER A 7 9.37 -2.64 6.96
CA SER A 7 8.76 -2.31 5.67
C SER A 7 7.24 -2.36 5.81
N ARG A 8 6.61 -1.21 6.08
CA ARG A 8 5.21 -1.12 6.49
C ARG A 8 4.23 -1.20 5.32
N ALA A 9 3.02 -1.69 5.60
CA ALA A 9 1.91 -1.72 4.66
C ALA A 9 1.20 -0.35 4.55
N LYS A 10 0.30 -0.24 3.58
CA LYS A 10 -0.65 0.89 3.44
C LYS A 10 -2.06 0.38 3.20
N VAL A 11 -3.04 1.23 3.45
CA VAL A 11 -4.39 1.12 2.90
C VAL A 11 -4.72 2.34 2.03
N ASN A 12 -5.71 2.17 1.12
CA ASN A 12 -6.26 3.29 0.35
C ASN A 12 -7.56 3.76 1.00
N ILE A 13 -7.58 4.96 1.53
CA ILE A 13 -8.80 5.58 2.05
C ILE A 13 -9.48 6.34 0.91
N GLY A 14 -10.44 5.67 0.26
CA GLY A 14 -10.98 6.11 -1.02
C GLY A 14 -9.99 5.99 -2.18
N LEU A 15 -10.52 5.70 -3.36
CA LEU A 15 -9.76 5.69 -4.61
C LEU A 15 -10.68 6.07 -5.75
N LYS A 16 -10.36 7.14 -6.46
CA LYS A 16 -11.08 7.59 -7.65
C LYS A 16 -10.19 7.50 -8.87
N ILE A 17 -10.70 6.90 -9.94
CA ILE A 17 -10.06 6.88 -11.25
C ILE A 17 -10.49 8.12 -11.98
N THR A 18 -9.55 9.00 -12.32
CA THR A 18 -9.82 10.33 -12.86
C THR A 18 -9.54 10.45 -14.34
N GLY A 19 -8.96 9.43 -14.96
CA GLY A 19 -8.66 9.42 -16.39
C GLY A 19 -7.80 8.25 -16.81
N ARG A 20 -7.46 8.21 -18.10
CA ARG A 20 -6.49 7.29 -18.68
C ARG A 20 -5.48 8.07 -19.51
N ARG A 21 -4.22 7.74 -19.38
CA ARG A 21 -3.10 8.35 -20.12
C ARG A 21 -2.86 7.62 -21.45
N ASP A 22 -2.16 8.27 -22.36
CA ASP A 22 -1.80 7.68 -23.66
C ASP A 22 -0.83 6.51 -23.55
N ASP A 23 -0.04 6.45 -22.44
CA ASP A 23 0.85 5.34 -22.12
C ASP A 23 0.14 4.11 -21.50
N GLY A 24 -1.20 4.19 -21.38
CA GLY A 24 -2.05 3.10 -20.89
C GLY A 24 -2.31 3.13 -19.38
N TYR A 25 -1.55 3.90 -18.60
CA TYR A 25 -1.78 4.08 -17.17
C TYR A 25 -3.06 4.87 -16.92
N HIS A 26 -3.71 4.58 -15.77
CA HIS A 26 -4.84 5.38 -15.29
C HIS A 26 -4.35 6.46 -14.32
N THR A 27 -4.95 7.65 -14.43
CA THR A 27 -4.79 8.66 -13.39
C THR A 27 -5.77 8.40 -12.28
N ILE A 28 -5.30 8.56 -11.05
CA ILE A 28 -6.08 8.32 -9.84
C ILE A 28 -5.98 9.50 -8.88
N LYS A 29 -6.93 9.54 -7.94
CA LYS A 29 -6.80 10.25 -6.68
C LYS A 29 -7.13 9.29 -5.56
N THR A 30 -6.28 9.22 -4.55
CA THR A 30 -6.47 8.36 -3.38
C THR A 30 -5.76 8.96 -2.17
N ILE A 31 -6.12 8.52 -0.98
CA ILE A 31 -5.35 8.78 0.22
C ILE A 31 -4.65 7.49 0.60
N PHE A 32 -3.32 7.54 0.64
CA PHE A 32 -2.52 6.47 1.23
C PHE A 32 -2.38 6.71 2.72
N GLN A 33 -2.65 5.69 3.50
CA GLN A 33 -2.40 5.65 4.94
C GLN A 33 -1.46 4.50 5.24
N GLU A 34 -0.28 4.84 5.75
CA GLU A 34 0.67 3.85 6.29
C GLU A 34 0.13 3.24 7.57
N ILE A 35 0.30 1.93 7.75
CA ILE A 35 -0.19 1.18 8.90
C ILE A 35 0.92 0.34 9.53
N SER A 36 0.76 -0.05 10.80
CA SER A 36 1.80 -0.71 11.58
C SER A 36 2.08 -2.17 11.18
N LEU A 37 1.24 -2.81 10.37
CA LEU A 37 1.57 -4.12 9.77
C LEU A 37 2.79 -3.96 8.87
N ALA A 38 3.84 -4.76 9.09
CA ALA A 38 5.10 -4.61 8.38
C ALA A 38 5.77 -5.96 8.10
N ASP A 39 6.45 -6.03 6.97
CA ASP A 39 7.53 -6.99 6.72
C ASP A 39 8.80 -6.53 7.44
N GLU A 40 9.76 -7.40 7.59
CA GLU A 40 11.08 -7.07 8.10
C GLU A 40 12.13 -7.29 7.00
N ILE A 41 13.00 -6.31 6.80
CA ILE A 41 14.12 -6.39 5.86
C ILE A 41 15.41 -6.30 6.64
N ILE A 42 16.28 -7.28 6.46
CA ILE A 42 17.61 -7.33 7.03
C ILE A 42 18.62 -7.14 5.90
N LEU A 43 19.44 -6.09 6.03
CA LEU A 43 20.50 -5.75 5.09
C LEU A 43 21.87 -5.96 5.76
N ASP A 44 22.79 -6.59 5.04
CA ASP A 44 24.18 -6.72 5.49
C ASP A 44 25.13 -6.51 4.31
N GLU A 45 26.27 -5.87 4.55
CA GLU A 45 27.30 -5.68 3.53
C GLU A 45 27.96 -7.03 3.21
N VAL A 46 28.13 -7.31 1.93
CA VAL A 46 28.86 -8.48 1.44
C VAL A 46 29.91 -8.05 0.39
N PRO A 47 30.97 -8.85 0.16
CA PRO A 47 32.06 -8.44 -0.72
C PRO A 47 31.63 -8.19 -2.17
N GLU A 48 30.71 -8.99 -2.70
CA GLU A 48 30.33 -8.96 -4.11
C GLU A 48 28.81 -9.14 -4.26
N ASP A 49 28.26 -8.45 -5.28
CA ASP A 49 26.90 -8.57 -5.78
C ASP A 49 25.76 -8.41 -4.76
N CYS A 50 24.53 -8.59 -5.25
CA CYS A 50 23.32 -8.62 -4.43
C CYS A 50 22.85 -10.07 -4.27
N THR A 51 22.67 -10.50 -3.01
CA THR A 51 21.98 -11.75 -2.71
C THR A 51 20.63 -11.44 -2.07
N PHE A 52 19.59 -12.19 -2.46
CA PHE A 52 18.24 -12.03 -1.94
C PHE A 52 17.67 -13.35 -1.46
N THR A 53 17.12 -13.35 -0.24
CA THR A 53 16.38 -14.48 0.34
C THR A 53 15.06 -13.99 0.90
N CYS A 54 14.05 -14.88 0.94
CA CYS A 54 12.71 -14.54 1.43
C CYS A 54 12.10 -15.71 2.20
N SER A 55 11.40 -15.42 3.30
CA SER A 55 10.61 -16.42 4.04
C SER A 55 9.37 -16.90 3.30
N GLU A 56 8.90 -16.17 2.26
CA GLU A 56 7.72 -16.51 1.46
C GLU A 56 8.14 -17.19 0.14
N PRO A 57 7.93 -18.51 0.01
CA PRO A 57 8.43 -19.29 -1.14
C PRO A 57 7.80 -18.93 -2.48
N VAL A 58 6.60 -18.32 -2.49
CA VAL A 58 5.91 -17.95 -3.73
C VAL A 58 6.53 -16.73 -4.40
N LEU A 59 7.30 -15.93 -3.66
CA LEU A 59 7.95 -14.75 -4.21
C LEU A 59 9.24 -15.11 -4.97
N PRO A 60 9.48 -14.48 -6.13
CA PRO A 60 10.72 -14.69 -6.86
C PRO A 60 11.93 -14.20 -6.05
N VAL A 61 13.03 -14.95 -6.09
CA VAL A 61 14.29 -14.58 -5.43
C VAL A 61 15.36 -14.10 -6.41
N ASP A 62 14.97 -13.83 -7.64
CA ASP A 62 15.84 -13.38 -8.74
C ASP A 62 15.69 -11.87 -9.04
N HIS A 63 16.26 -11.43 -10.16
CA HIS A 63 16.24 -10.05 -10.64
C HIS A 63 14.82 -9.49 -10.91
N THR A 64 13.77 -10.31 -10.89
CA THR A 64 12.39 -9.85 -11.06
C THR A 64 11.83 -9.29 -9.78
N ASN A 65 12.37 -9.65 -8.61
CA ASN A 65 11.96 -9.13 -7.31
C ASN A 65 12.24 -7.63 -7.17
N LEU A 66 11.29 -6.89 -6.60
CA LEU A 66 11.42 -5.43 -6.45
C LEU A 66 12.56 -5.02 -5.50
N CYS A 67 12.91 -5.83 -4.49
CA CYS A 67 14.06 -5.57 -3.62
C CYS A 67 15.37 -5.62 -4.43
N VAL A 68 15.53 -6.63 -5.28
CA VAL A 68 16.71 -6.77 -6.16
C VAL A 68 16.75 -5.64 -7.18
N LYS A 69 15.60 -5.28 -7.76
CA LYS A 69 15.51 -4.12 -8.69
C LYS A 69 15.88 -2.80 -8.00
N ALA A 70 15.50 -2.62 -6.74
CA ALA A 70 15.84 -1.42 -5.96
C ALA A 70 17.36 -1.31 -5.76
N TYR A 71 18.04 -2.40 -5.35
CA TYR A 71 19.49 -2.42 -5.29
C TYR A 71 20.14 -2.15 -6.65
N ASN A 72 19.66 -2.78 -7.72
CA ASN A 72 20.19 -2.57 -9.06
C ASN A 72 20.04 -1.13 -9.55
N ALA A 73 18.96 -0.44 -9.18
CA ALA A 73 18.78 0.98 -9.49
C ALA A 73 19.83 1.85 -8.77
N LEU A 74 20.14 1.54 -7.52
CA LEU A 74 21.20 2.21 -6.76
C LEU A 74 22.59 1.89 -7.37
N LYS A 75 22.88 0.63 -7.66
CA LYS A 75 24.15 0.20 -8.28
C LYS A 75 24.40 0.88 -9.64
N LYS A 76 23.34 1.11 -10.41
CA LYS A 76 23.42 1.86 -11.67
C LYS A 76 23.77 3.33 -11.45
N ALA A 77 23.28 3.95 -10.38
CA ALA A 77 23.57 5.35 -10.05
C ALA A 77 24.94 5.52 -9.36
N VAL A 78 25.36 4.51 -8.59
CA VAL A 78 26.63 4.47 -7.84
C VAL A 78 27.39 3.21 -8.23
N PRO A 79 28.16 3.21 -9.34
CA PRO A 79 28.83 2.01 -9.86
C PRO A 79 29.79 1.32 -8.87
N GLU A 80 30.35 2.07 -7.93
CA GLU A 80 31.25 1.60 -6.87
C GLU A 80 30.52 1.04 -5.66
N LEU A 81 29.18 1.06 -5.60
CA LEU A 81 28.38 0.49 -4.50
C LEU A 81 28.79 -0.97 -4.25
N GLY A 82 29.08 -1.30 -2.99
CA GLY A 82 29.39 -2.65 -2.52
C GLY A 82 28.24 -3.63 -2.68
N GLY A 83 28.50 -4.91 -2.49
CA GLY A 83 27.47 -5.95 -2.48
C GLY A 83 26.59 -5.87 -1.23
N VAL A 84 25.35 -6.35 -1.33
CA VAL A 84 24.41 -6.41 -0.20
C VAL A 84 23.71 -7.77 -0.14
N SER A 85 23.61 -8.32 1.06
CA SER A 85 22.69 -9.41 1.38
C SER A 85 21.37 -8.82 1.85
N ILE A 86 20.27 -9.20 1.21
CA ILE A 86 18.91 -8.76 1.54
C ILE A 86 18.13 -9.99 1.99
N HIS A 87 17.65 -10.00 3.23
CA HIS A 87 16.69 -11.00 3.70
C HIS A 87 15.35 -10.34 3.99
N LEU A 88 14.28 -10.88 3.40
CA LEU A 88 12.91 -10.42 3.58
C LEU A 88 12.12 -11.44 4.41
N GLU A 89 11.73 -11.05 5.62
CA GLU A 89 10.76 -11.76 6.44
C GLU A 89 9.35 -11.24 6.14
N LYS A 90 8.55 -12.04 5.45
CA LYS A 90 7.25 -11.63 4.89
C LYS A 90 6.11 -11.84 5.87
N ARG A 91 5.34 -10.78 6.15
CA ARG A 91 4.14 -10.77 7.01
C ARG A 91 2.94 -10.12 6.31
N ILE A 92 3.18 -9.12 5.46
CA ILE A 92 2.13 -8.46 4.68
C ILE A 92 1.63 -9.45 3.62
N PRO A 93 0.31 -9.73 3.54
CA PRO A 93 -0.25 -10.61 2.51
C PRO A 93 0.14 -10.20 1.09
N VAL A 94 0.55 -11.20 0.29
CA VAL A 94 0.91 -11.00 -1.12
C VAL A 94 -0.35 -10.70 -1.93
N ALA A 95 -0.27 -9.80 -2.89
CA ALA A 95 -1.36 -9.41 -3.81
C ALA A 95 -2.65 -8.92 -3.12
N GLY A 96 -2.58 -8.49 -1.84
CA GLY A 96 -3.73 -8.03 -1.06
C GLY A 96 -4.12 -6.56 -1.20
N GLY A 97 -3.51 -5.77 -2.10
CA GLY A 97 -3.78 -4.33 -2.20
C GLY A 97 -3.12 -3.47 -1.10
N LEU A 98 -2.21 -4.06 -0.30
CA LEU A 98 -1.57 -3.44 0.86
C LEU A 98 -0.19 -2.81 0.55
N GLY A 99 0.29 -2.87 -0.69
CA GLY A 99 1.52 -2.25 -1.14
C GLY A 99 2.82 -2.89 -0.65
N GLY A 100 2.79 -4.13 -0.13
CA GLY A 100 3.94 -4.78 0.50
C GLY A 100 5.20 -4.81 -0.37
N GLY A 101 5.11 -5.25 -1.63
CA GLY A 101 6.27 -5.28 -2.53
C GLY A 101 6.85 -3.89 -2.83
N SER A 102 6.00 -2.87 -2.96
CA SER A 102 6.44 -1.47 -3.15
C SER A 102 7.10 -0.92 -1.89
N SER A 103 6.57 -1.26 -0.71
CA SER A 103 7.18 -0.93 0.58
C SER A 103 8.57 -1.58 0.71
N ASN A 104 8.67 -2.88 0.37
CA ASN A 104 9.95 -3.58 0.42
C ASN A 104 11.01 -2.90 -0.46
N ALA A 105 10.64 -2.51 -1.69
CA ALA A 105 11.54 -1.79 -2.60
C ALA A 105 12.00 -0.43 -2.04
N ALA A 106 11.07 0.37 -1.50
CA ALA A 106 11.39 1.66 -0.90
C ALA A 106 12.28 1.50 0.34
N THR A 107 12.02 0.48 1.17
CA THR A 107 12.83 0.16 2.35
C THR A 107 14.26 -0.23 1.93
N VAL A 108 14.43 -0.99 0.84
CA VAL A 108 15.76 -1.31 0.31
C VAL A 108 16.45 -0.06 -0.24
N LEU A 109 15.73 0.83 -0.96
CA LEU A 109 16.33 2.09 -1.44
C LEU A 109 16.88 2.94 -0.29
N ASN A 110 16.06 3.18 0.74
CA ASN A 110 16.48 3.97 1.91
C ASN A 110 17.56 3.22 2.71
N GLY A 111 17.35 1.93 3.00
CA GLY A 111 18.24 1.15 3.84
C GLY A 111 19.64 0.95 3.25
N VAL A 112 19.75 0.74 1.94
CA VAL A 112 21.06 0.65 1.26
C VAL A 112 21.73 2.03 1.20
N ASN A 113 20.95 3.10 0.96
CA ASN A 113 21.47 4.47 1.03
C ASN A 113 22.09 4.77 2.40
N ASP A 114 21.41 4.36 3.47
CA ASP A 114 21.88 4.55 4.85
C ASP A 114 23.05 3.62 5.20
N LEU A 115 22.96 2.34 4.84
CA LEU A 115 23.97 1.31 5.16
C LEU A 115 25.35 1.66 4.58
N PHE A 116 25.37 2.18 3.35
CA PHE A 116 26.60 2.58 2.65
C PHE A 116 26.94 4.07 2.78
N GLY A 117 26.13 4.85 3.50
CA GLY A 117 26.35 6.30 3.65
C GLY A 117 26.41 7.05 2.32
N LEU A 118 25.53 6.69 1.35
CA LEU A 118 25.59 7.23 0.00
C LEU A 118 25.14 8.70 -0.09
N GLU A 119 24.41 9.19 0.90
CA GLU A 119 23.88 10.56 0.99
C GLU A 119 23.10 11.00 -0.27
N LEU A 120 22.40 10.04 -0.92
CA LEU A 120 21.56 10.33 -2.07
C LEU A 120 20.39 11.22 -1.63
N ASN A 121 20.12 12.27 -2.39
CA ASN A 121 19.02 13.17 -2.07
C ASN A 121 17.65 12.59 -2.42
N ASP A 122 16.60 13.13 -1.76
CA ASP A 122 15.19 12.73 -1.93
C ASP A 122 14.75 12.70 -3.40
N GLY A 123 15.24 13.64 -4.22
CA GLY A 123 14.85 13.75 -5.62
C GLY A 123 15.34 12.57 -6.45
N LEU A 124 16.57 12.09 -6.21
CA LEU A 124 17.14 10.93 -6.88
C LEU A 124 16.48 9.63 -6.42
N LEU A 125 16.30 9.44 -5.12
CA LEU A 125 15.59 8.28 -4.56
C LEU A 125 14.16 8.22 -5.08
N ARG A 126 13.45 9.35 -5.13
CA ARG A 126 12.10 9.41 -5.70
C ARG A 126 12.06 9.04 -7.18
N LYS A 127 13.03 9.49 -7.98
CA LYS A 127 13.11 9.11 -9.40
C LYS A 127 13.24 7.59 -9.55
N MET A 128 14.13 6.95 -8.79
CA MET A 128 14.29 5.50 -8.78
C MET A 128 12.99 4.80 -8.32
N ALA A 129 12.36 5.32 -7.29
CA ALA A 129 11.12 4.77 -6.77
C ALA A 129 9.98 4.77 -7.80
N VAL A 130 9.81 5.85 -8.57
CA VAL A 130 8.82 5.93 -9.66
C VAL A 130 9.08 4.88 -10.76
N GLU A 131 10.35 4.64 -11.10
CA GLU A 131 10.73 3.62 -12.10
C GLU A 131 10.45 2.18 -11.61
N LEU A 132 10.47 1.95 -10.28
CA LEU A 132 10.20 0.64 -9.67
C LEU A 132 8.70 0.34 -9.57
N GLY A 133 7.85 1.35 -9.37
CA GLY A 133 6.40 1.19 -9.29
C GLY A 133 5.66 2.40 -8.74
N ALA A 134 4.38 2.52 -9.08
CA ALA A 134 3.56 3.69 -8.77
C ALA A 134 3.41 3.96 -7.25
N ASP A 135 3.34 2.91 -6.43
CA ASP A 135 3.19 3.03 -4.97
C ASP A 135 4.55 3.19 -4.24
N VAL A 136 5.70 2.90 -4.89
CA VAL A 136 7.02 2.93 -4.24
C VAL A 136 7.37 4.31 -3.69
N PRO A 137 7.11 5.44 -4.41
CA PRO A 137 7.41 6.77 -3.90
C PRO A 137 6.74 7.12 -2.58
N PHE A 138 5.53 6.59 -2.33
CA PHE A 138 4.82 6.80 -1.07
C PHE A 138 5.63 6.27 0.12
N PHE A 139 6.21 5.10 0.01
CA PHE A 139 6.92 4.42 1.09
C PHE A 139 8.32 4.99 1.40
N LEU A 140 8.84 5.90 0.56
CA LEU A 140 10.08 6.60 0.92
C LEU A 140 9.89 7.50 2.16
N LYS A 141 8.67 8.00 2.38
CA LYS A 141 8.32 8.87 3.52
C LYS A 141 7.21 8.31 4.40
N GLY A 142 6.27 7.54 3.83
CA GLY A 142 5.16 6.95 4.56
C GLY A 142 4.14 7.97 5.09
N GLY A 143 3.52 7.65 6.23
CA GLY A 143 2.53 8.49 6.90
C GLY A 143 1.16 8.53 6.20
N THR A 144 0.55 9.72 6.14
CA THR A 144 -0.74 9.95 5.47
C THR A 144 -0.55 10.94 4.32
N GLN A 145 -0.84 10.52 3.09
CA GLN A 145 -0.60 11.36 1.91
C GLN A 145 -1.76 11.28 0.91
N LEU A 146 -2.19 12.43 0.43
CA LEU A 146 -3.02 12.53 -0.77
C LEU A 146 -2.16 12.24 -1.99
N ALA A 147 -2.57 11.26 -2.79
CA ALA A 147 -1.89 10.85 -4.01
C ALA A 147 -2.71 11.22 -5.24
N ALA A 148 -2.04 11.73 -6.26
CA ALA A 148 -2.59 12.03 -7.58
C ALA A 148 -1.64 11.50 -8.68
N GLY A 149 -1.95 11.79 -9.95
CA GLY A 149 -1.22 11.23 -11.08
C GLY A 149 -1.50 9.74 -11.22
N ILE A 150 -0.47 8.91 -11.33
CA ILE A 150 -0.61 7.44 -11.27
C ILE A 150 -0.54 6.90 -9.84
N GLY A 151 -0.48 7.77 -8.81
CA GLY A 151 -0.23 7.49 -7.40
C GLY A 151 1.09 8.10 -6.91
N ASP A 152 1.82 8.77 -7.79
CA ASP A 152 3.18 9.27 -7.60
C ASP A 152 3.28 10.74 -7.17
N GLN A 153 2.20 11.53 -7.35
CA GLN A 153 2.14 12.92 -6.91
C GLN A 153 1.57 12.99 -5.49
N LEU A 154 2.46 13.14 -4.51
CA LEU A 154 2.17 12.94 -3.10
C LEU A 154 2.19 14.26 -2.35
N THR A 155 1.16 14.49 -1.53
CA THR A 155 1.03 15.66 -0.66
C THR A 155 0.66 15.17 0.75
N PRO A 156 1.47 15.44 1.78
CA PRO A 156 1.13 15.12 3.16
C PRO A 156 -0.19 15.79 3.58
N ILE A 157 -1.03 15.06 4.28
CA ILE A 157 -2.31 15.53 4.82
C ILE A 157 -2.54 14.98 6.22
N SER A 158 -3.49 15.58 6.94
CA SER A 158 -4.00 15.06 8.21
C SER A 158 -5.41 14.53 8.03
N LEU A 159 -5.69 13.40 8.65
CA LEU A 159 -7.02 12.79 8.73
C LEU A 159 -7.53 12.83 10.18
N PRO A 160 -8.83 12.61 10.42
CA PRO A 160 -9.35 12.38 11.75
C PRO A 160 -8.61 11.22 12.44
N ALA A 161 -8.54 11.26 13.76
CA ALA A 161 -7.86 10.24 14.53
C ALA A 161 -8.44 8.84 14.22
N MET A 162 -7.56 7.87 14.05
CA MET A 162 -7.86 6.45 13.91
C MET A 162 -7.18 5.74 15.06
N LYS A 163 -7.88 4.86 15.80
CA LYS A 163 -7.24 4.04 16.81
C LYS A 163 -6.83 2.69 16.27
N SER A 164 -7.75 2.01 15.57
CA SER A 164 -7.50 0.70 14.99
C SER A 164 -7.97 0.59 13.57
N VAL A 165 -7.22 -0.16 12.78
CA VAL A 165 -7.60 -0.60 11.43
C VAL A 165 -7.61 -2.13 11.43
N LEU A 166 -8.80 -2.74 11.28
CA LEU A 166 -8.94 -4.19 11.13
C LEU A 166 -8.89 -4.53 9.64
N LEU A 167 -7.92 -5.35 9.25
CA LEU A 167 -7.76 -5.88 7.90
C LEU A 167 -8.38 -7.27 7.82
N ILE A 168 -9.15 -7.53 6.78
CA ILE A 168 -9.64 -8.86 6.41
C ILE A 168 -9.06 -9.19 5.05
N CYS A 169 -8.22 -10.23 4.99
CA CYS A 169 -7.48 -10.61 3.80
C CYS A 169 -8.03 -11.94 3.25
N PRO A 170 -8.96 -11.92 2.28
CA PRO A 170 -9.44 -13.14 1.63
C PRO A 170 -8.32 -13.81 0.84
N ALA A 171 -8.36 -15.15 0.75
CA ALA A 171 -7.44 -15.93 -0.07
C ALA A 171 -7.84 -15.86 -1.56
N VAL A 172 -8.04 -14.63 -2.07
CA VAL A 172 -8.42 -14.36 -3.46
C VAL A 172 -7.40 -13.37 -4.03
N GLU A 173 -6.73 -13.75 -5.10
CA GLU A 173 -5.84 -12.85 -5.83
C GLU A 173 -6.63 -12.07 -6.88
N ILE A 174 -6.53 -10.75 -6.83
CA ILE A 174 -7.10 -9.85 -7.83
C ILE A 174 -5.96 -9.19 -8.58
N SER A 175 -5.84 -9.50 -9.88
CA SER A 175 -4.86 -8.84 -10.73
C SER A 175 -5.18 -7.34 -10.85
N THR A 176 -4.24 -6.50 -10.43
CA THR A 176 -4.36 -5.04 -10.57
C THR A 176 -4.52 -4.64 -12.03
N VAL A 177 -3.82 -5.30 -12.96
CA VAL A 177 -3.93 -5.05 -14.41
C VAL A 177 -5.37 -5.32 -14.87
N TRP A 178 -5.91 -6.49 -14.55
CA TRP A 178 -7.30 -6.84 -14.86
C TRP A 178 -8.29 -5.83 -14.27
N ALA A 179 -8.11 -5.45 -13.01
CA ALA A 179 -9.01 -4.50 -12.35
C ALA A 179 -9.04 -3.14 -13.07
N TYR A 180 -7.88 -2.61 -13.49
CA TYR A 180 -7.81 -1.37 -14.26
C TYR A 180 -8.37 -1.49 -15.69
N GLU A 181 -8.24 -2.64 -16.32
CA GLU A 181 -8.82 -2.89 -17.65
C GLU A 181 -10.34 -2.95 -17.62
N GLU A 182 -10.92 -3.57 -16.58
CA GLU A 182 -12.35 -3.83 -16.47
C GLU A 182 -13.13 -2.71 -15.79
N VAL A 183 -12.53 -1.96 -14.86
CA VAL A 183 -13.27 -0.99 -14.04
C VAL A 183 -13.98 0.09 -14.84
N LYS A 184 -13.48 0.46 -16.02
CA LYS A 184 -14.15 1.42 -16.95
C LYS A 184 -15.58 1.03 -17.31
N ASN A 185 -15.87 -0.28 -17.35
CA ASN A 185 -17.20 -0.81 -17.68
C ASN A 185 -18.20 -0.64 -16.52
N PHE A 186 -17.70 -0.29 -15.34
CA PHE A 186 -18.45 -0.14 -14.09
C PHE A 186 -18.56 1.31 -13.61
N LEU A 187 -17.79 2.23 -14.20
CA LEU A 187 -17.87 3.66 -13.89
C LEU A 187 -19.10 4.28 -14.59
N SER A 188 -20.24 4.27 -13.89
CA SER A 188 -21.46 4.92 -14.36
C SER A 188 -21.26 6.43 -14.42
N GLY A 189 -21.12 6.99 -15.62
CA GLY A 189 -20.89 8.43 -15.83
C GLY A 189 -19.47 8.82 -16.20
N GLY A 190 -18.57 7.83 -16.42
CA GLY A 190 -17.19 8.09 -16.82
C GLY A 190 -16.26 8.37 -15.65
N PHE A 191 -15.08 8.90 -15.94
CA PHE A 191 -14.06 9.21 -14.92
C PHE A 191 -14.49 10.37 -14.01
N GLY A 192 -14.39 10.15 -12.70
CA GLY A 192 -14.74 11.15 -11.69
C GLY A 192 -13.66 12.23 -11.49
N THR A 193 -14.02 13.36 -10.88
CA THR A 193 -13.06 14.43 -10.54
C THR A 193 -12.29 14.17 -9.25
N GLY A 194 -12.79 13.26 -8.40
CA GLY A 194 -12.15 12.85 -7.13
C GLY A 194 -11.83 14.05 -6.21
N ASN A 195 -12.84 14.74 -5.70
CA ASN A 195 -12.60 15.84 -4.77
C ASN A 195 -12.47 15.32 -3.32
N PHE A 196 -11.25 14.96 -2.91
CA PHE A 196 -10.94 14.57 -1.52
C PHE A 196 -10.53 15.77 -0.64
N ALA A 197 -10.17 16.91 -1.22
CA ALA A 197 -9.66 18.05 -0.46
C ALA A 197 -10.74 18.69 0.44
N ALA A 198 -11.91 18.99 -0.11
CA ALA A 198 -12.96 19.68 0.62
C ALA A 198 -13.47 18.95 1.89
N PRO A 199 -13.65 17.60 1.91
CA PRO A 199 -13.95 16.87 3.12
C PRO A 199 -12.86 16.93 4.18
N ILE A 200 -11.56 16.87 3.77
CA ILE A 200 -10.41 16.92 4.67
C ILE A 200 -10.32 18.30 5.34
N GLU A 201 -10.43 19.38 4.56
CA GLU A 201 -10.40 20.76 5.08
C GLU A 201 -11.51 21.05 6.09
N LYS A 202 -12.66 20.38 5.98
CA LYS A 202 -13.81 20.53 6.89
C LYS A 202 -13.70 19.70 8.17
N GLN A 203 -12.63 18.91 8.35
CA GLN A 203 -12.44 18.04 9.53
C GLN A 203 -13.67 17.18 9.85
N LEU A 204 -14.26 16.55 8.86
CA LEU A 204 -15.44 15.71 8.99
C LEU A 204 -15.11 14.42 9.78
N SER A 205 -16.12 13.87 10.47
CA SER A 205 -16.02 12.54 11.10
C SER A 205 -15.86 11.42 10.06
N TRP A 206 -15.36 10.25 10.48
CA TRP A 206 -15.22 9.08 9.59
C TRP A 206 -16.54 8.66 8.95
N GLU A 207 -17.64 8.68 9.69
CA GLU A 207 -18.99 8.40 9.16
C GLU A 207 -19.36 9.36 7.99
N SER A 208 -19.02 10.64 8.13
CA SER A 208 -19.26 11.64 7.10
C SER A 208 -18.33 11.48 5.92
N LEU A 209 -17.05 11.13 6.16
CA LEU A 209 -16.05 10.90 5.12
C LEU A 209 -16.36 9.68 4.25
N GLY A 210 -17.03 8.67 4.79
CA GLY A 210 -17.45 7.48 4.06
C GLY A 210 -18.32 7.77 2.83
N LYS A 211 -19.00 8.91 2.79
CA LYS A 211 -19.77 9.36 1.63
C LYS A 211 -18.93 9.96 0.52
N PHE A 212 -17.70 10.34 0.81
CA PHE A 212 -16.77 10.98 -0.14
C PHE A 212 -15.62 10.08 -0.55
N PHE A 213 -15.22 9.14 0.33
CA PHE A 213 -14.05 8.28 0.14
C PHE A 213 -14.44 6.89 -0.36
N GLU A 214 -15.19 6.85 -1.45
CA GLU A 214 -15.49 5.60 -2.14
C GLU A 214 -14.27 5.09 -2.91
N ASN A 215 -14.18 3.78 -3.09
CA ASN A 215 -13.19 3.15 -3.95
C ASN A 215 -13.88 2.69 -5.25
N ASP A 216 -13.46 3.22 -6.39
CA ASP A 216 -14.06 2.93 -7.70
C ASP A 216 -13.94 1.44 -8.10
N PHE A 217 -12.98 0.69 -7.55
CA PHE A 217 -12.89 -0.74 -7.79
C PHE A 217 -13.97 -1.55 -7.07
N GLU A 218 -14.62 -1.01 -6.03
CA GLU A 218 -15.63 -1.75 -5.27
C GLU A 218 -16.78 -2.23 -6.14
N SER A 219 -17.26 -1.42 -7.09
CA SER A 219 -18.35 -1.80 -7.98
C SER A 219 -18.01 -3.00 -8.86
N LEU A 220 -16.79 -3.08 -9.36
CA LEU A 220 -16.27 -4.20 -10.13
C LEU A 220 -16.03 -5.42 -9.23
N VAL A 221 -15.24 -5.22 -8.17
CA VAL A 221 -14.77 -6.31 -7.31
C VAL A 221 -15.94 -6.98 -6.58
N PHE A 222 -16.88 -6.20 -6.01
CA PHE A 222 -18.01 -6.76 -5.26
C PHE A 222 -19.05 -7.45 -6.15
N ARG A 223 -19.10 -7.09 -7.44
CA ARG A 223 -19.93 -7.82 -8.40
C ARG A 223 -19.28 -9.13 -8.83
N THR A 224 -17.95 -9.14 -9.02
CA THR A 224 -17.20 -10.33 -9.45
C THR A 224 -17.00 -11.32 -8.30
N TYR A 225 -16.76 -10.78 -7.09
CA TYR A 225 -16.50 -11.50 -5.85
C TYR A 225 -17.46 -11.00 -4.75
N PRO A 226 -18.74 -11.41 -4.74
CA PRO A 226 -19.75 -10.91 -3.80
C PRO A 226 -19.37 -11.09 -2.32
N GLU A 227 -18.62 -12.16 -2.01
CA GLU A 227 -18.10 -12.45 -0.68
C GLU A 227 -17.21 -11.34 -0.13
N ILE A 228 -16.44 -10.65 -1.00
CA ILE A 228 -15.60 -9.50 -0.59
C ILE A 228 -16.49 -8.31 -0.23
N GLY A 229 -17.56 -8.06 -1.01
CA GLY A 229 -18.53 -7.00 -0.69
C GLY A 229 -19.27 -7.25 0.62
N ASP A 230 -19.53 -8.51 0.95
CA ASP A 230 -20.17 -8.88 2.22
C ASP A 230 -19.26 -8.65 3.43
N LEU A 231 -17.93 -8.78 3.27
CA LEU A 231 -16.97 -8.42 4.33
C LEU A 231 -17.08 -6.94 4.72
N LYS A 232 -17.16 -6.03 3.75
CA LYS A 232 -17.36 -4.60 4.00
C LYS A 232 -18.63 -4.34 4.80
N LYS A 233 -19.76 -4.94 4.39
CA LYS A 233 -21.04 -4.80 5.11
C LYS A 233 -20.94 -5.32 6.55
N ARG A 234 -20.31 -6.48 6.75
CA ARG A 234 -20.10 -7.07 8.08
C ARG A 234 -19.25 -6.19 8.97
N LEU A 235 -18.17 -5.57 8.46
CA LEU A 235 -17.34 -4.63 9.21
C LEU A 235 -18.16 -3.42 9.68
N LEU A 236 -18.95 -2.80 8.80
CA LEU A 236 -19.82 -1.67 9.14
C LEU A 236 -20.89 -2.06 10.17
N ASN A 237 -21.53 -3.22 10.00
CA ASN A 237 -22.53 -3.72 10.96
C ASN A 237 -21.92 -4.05 12.34
N ALA A 238 -20.63 -4.37 12.39
CA ALA A 238 -19.90 -4.64 13.63
C ALA A 238 -19.34 -3.38 14.31
N GLY A 239 -19.62 -2.18 13.77
CA GLY A 239 -19.29 -0.91 14.39
C GLY A 239 -18.03 -0.23 13.81
N ALA A 240 -17.56 -0.64 12.63
CA ALA A 240 -16.56 0.15 11.92
C ALA A 240 -17.19 1.49 11.47
N GLU A 241 -16.54 2.60 11.76
CA GLU A 241 -16.98 3.94 11.34
C GLU A 241 -16.77 4.17 9.85
N PHE A 242 -15.80 3.48 9.27
CA PHE A 242 -15.52 3.47 7.86
C PHE A 242 -15.03 2.07 7.46
N ALA A 243 -15.43 1.58 6.30
CA ALA A 243 -14.88 0.36 5.71
C ALA A 243 -14.74 0.51 4.19
N SER A 244 -13.68 -0.03 3.63
CA SER A 244 -13.40 0.05 2.19
C SER A 244 -12.51 -1.11 1.71
N LEU A 245 -12.51 -1.31 0.40
CA LEU A 245 -11.51 -2.12 -0.28
C LEU A 245 -10.18 -1.37 -0.30
N SER A 246 -9.05 -2.03 -0.09
CA SER A 246 -7.73 -1.45 -0.23
C SER A 246 -7.20 -1.63 -1.66
N GLY A 247 -6.94 -0.53 -2.36
CA GLY A 247 -6.50 -0.56 -3.76
C GLY A 247 -7.49 -1.30 -4.65
N SER A 248 -7.01 -2.19 -5.51
CA SER A 248 -7.83 -3.10 -6.33
C SER A 248 -8.30 -4.35 -5.58
N GLY A 249 -7.98 -4.47 -4.29
CA GLY A 249 -8.31 -5.62 -3.45
C GLY A 249 -7.17 -6.65 -3.38
N SER A 250 -7.43 -7.78 -2.77
CA SER A 250 -8.70 -8.30 -2.21
C SER A 250 -8.99 -7.87 -0.77
N THR A 251 -8.02 -7.26 -0.05
CA THR A 251 -8.17 -6.85 1.35
C THR A 251 -9.28 -5.82 1.50
N VAL A 252 -10.18 -6.08 2.46
CA VAL A 252 -11.15 -5.11 2.98
C VAL A 252 -10.70 -4.69 4.37
N PHE A 253 -10.82 -3.41 4.67
CA PHE A 253 -10.46 -2.90 5.99
C PHE A 253 -11.60 -2.10 6.63
N GLY A 254 -11.61 -2.07 7.95
CA GLY A 254 -12.51 -1.24 8.76
C GLY A 254 -11.74 -0.38 9.74
N ILE A 255 -12.15 0.88 9.92
CA ILE A 255 -11.60 1.83 10.89
C ILE A 255 -12.49 1.83 12.12
N PHE A 256 -11.90 1.72 13.31
CA PHE A 256 -12.59 1.68 14.59
C PHE A 256 -12.01 2.72 15.55
N GLU A 257 -12.88 3.39 16.31
CA GLU A 257 -12.47 4.27 17.41
C GLU A 257 -12.08 3.50 18.68
N ASP A 258 -12.58 2.28 18.86
CA ASP A 258 -12.33 1.46 20.05
C ASP A 258 -11.63 0.15 19.68
N ASN A 259 -10.43 -0.08 20.25
CA ASN A 259 -9.66 -1.30 20.04
C ASN A 259 -10.43 -2.55 20.47
N ASN A 260 -11.19 -2.49 21.58
CA ASN A 260 -11.94 -3.66 22.05
C ASN A 260 -13.07 -4.04 21.08
N VAL A 261 -13.67 -3.04 20.38
CA VAL A 261 -14.66 -3.32 19.34
C VAL A 261 -14.00 -3.96 18.15
N ALA A 262 -12.80 -3.49 17.73
CA ALA A 262 -12.03 -4.08 16.64
C ALA A 262 -11.64 -5.53 16.96
N GLU A 263 -11.16 -5.83 18.18
CA GLU A 263 -10.78 -7.17 18.63
C GLU A 263 -11.97 -8.14 18.62
N LYS A 264 -13.10 -7.75 19.20
CA LYS A 264 -14.35 -8.54 19.17
C LYS A 264 -14.86 -8.76 17.74
N THR A 265 -14.68 -7.76 16.89
CA THR A 265 -15.04 -7.87 15.48
C THR A 265 -14.14 -8.85 14.76
N GLN A 266 -12.82 -8.83 15.03
CA GLN A 266 -11.86 -9.77 14.43
C GLN A 266 -12.26 -11.23 14.68
N GLU A 267 -12.75 -11.58 15.85
CA GLU A 267 -13.21 -12.93 16.19
C GLU A 267 -14.29 -13.47 15.22
N GLN A 268 -15.12 -12.57 14.66
CA GLN A 268 -16.17 -12.92 13.70
C GLN A 268 -15.64 -13.29 12.31
N PHE A 269 -14.34 -13.05 12.05
CA PHE A 269 -13.68 -13.29 10.77
C PHE A 269 -12.61 -14.37 10.86
N SER A 270 -12.72 -15.30 11.81
CA SER A 270 -11.75 -16.39 12.05
C SER A 270 -11.48 -17.31 10.85
N ALA A 271 -12.35 -17.31 9.83
CA ALA A 271 -12.13 -18.03 8.57
C ALA A 271 -11.18 -17.33 7.60
N PHE A 272 -10.73 -16.11 7.91
CA PHE A 272 -9.85 -15.30 7.07
C PHE A 272 -8.54 -14.99 7.80
N GLN A 273 -7.51 -14.67 7.03
CA GLN A 273 -6.34 -14.03 7.62
C GLN A 273 -6.72 -12.58 7.99
N THR A 274 -6.48 -12.19 9.25
CA THR A 274 -6.88 -10.88 9.77
C THR A 274 -5.76 -10.25 10.58
N PHE A 275 -5.71 -8.91 10.57
CA PHE A 275 -4.75 -8.14 11.35
C PHE A 275 -5.42 -6.93 11.96
N ILE A 276 -5.20 -6.70 13.26
CA ILE A 276 -5.43 -5.39 13.87
C ILE A 276 -4.14 -4.60 13.77
N THR A 277 -4.23 -3.42 13.21
CA THR A 277 -3.08 -2.55 12.95
C THR A 277 -3.45 -1.10 13.28
N HIS A 278 -2.47 -0.22 13.34
CA HIS A 278 -2.65 1.18 13.70
C HIS A 278 -2.09 2.10 12.61
N PRO A 279 -2.70 3.27 12.40
CA PRO A 279 -2.15 4.26 11.49
C PRO A 279 -0.79 4.75 11.98
N ILE A 280 0.12 4.94 11.06
CA ILE A 280 1.38 5.62 11.31
C ILE A 280 1.21 7.06 10.83
N THR A 281 1.39 8.00 11.74
CA THR A 281 1.45 9.45 11.45
C THR A 281 2.90 9.90 11.54
N GLN A 282 3.30 10.81 10.69
CA GLN A 282 4.63 11.46 10.75
C GLN A 282 4.69 12.42 11.91
#